data_a19dffe05cf5119ce3da712f2b6a1fee
#
_entry.id   a19dffe05cf5119ce3da712f2b6a1fee
#
_cell.length_a   1.000
_cell.length_b   1.000
_cell.length_c   1.000
_cell.angle_alpha   90.00
_cell.angle_beta   90.00
_cell.angle_gamma   90.00
#
_symmetry.space_group_name_H-M   'P 1'
#
loop_
_entity.id
_entity.type
_entity.pdbx_description
1 polymer ?
#
loop_
_entity_poly.entity_id
_entity_poly.type
_entity_poly.pdbx_seq_one_letter_code
_entity_poly.pdbx_strand_id
1 'polypeptide(L)'
;AMALGTESINPVDMLVGPGNAFVAEAKRQLFGRVGIDLFAGPTETMVIADETVDAELCATDLLGQAEHGYNSPAVLVTNSQKLAEETQVEIDRILTILPTADTAGVSWEEYGEIVVCDTYDEMLEVANNIASEHVQVMTDRDDWFLDKMHSYGALFLGPRTNVSNGDKVIGTNHTLPTKKAGRYTGGLWVGKFLKTHSYQKITTDEAAVKIGRYCSRLCILESFVGHAEQANIRVRRYGGEDVPYGKAAQ
;
A
#
# COMPACT_ATOMS: atom_id res chain seq x y z
N ALA A 1 -0.66 24.13 2.29
CA ALA A 1 0.05 25.00 3.25
C ALA A 1 1.25 24.27 3.87
N MET A 2 1.06 23.14 4.56
CA MET A 2 2.15 22.42 5.26
C MET A 2 3.31 22.01 4.35
N ALA A 3 3.04 21.56 3.14
CA ALA A 3 4.10 21.15 2.22
C ALA A 3 4.89 22.30 1.61
N LEU A 4 4.24 23.43 1.36
CA LEU A 4 4.82 24.56 0.66
C LEU A 4 5.31 25.67 1.61
N GLY A 5 4.81 25.65 2.83
CA GLY A 5 4.96 26.74 3.78
C GLY A 5 4.04 27.91 3.51
N THR A 6 3.87 28.74 4.52
CA THR A 6 3.19 30.05 4.47
C THR A 6 3.96 31.01 5.36
N GLU A 7 3.49 32.25 5.49
CA GLU A 7 4.08 33.22 6.41
C GLU A 7 4.14 32.70 7.87
N SER A 8 3.14 31.90 8.29
CA SER A 8 3.02 31.40 9.67
C SER A 8 3.27 29.90 9.83
N ILE A 9 3.45 29.15 8.74
CA ILE A 9 3.64 27.69 8.77
C ILE A 9 4.93 27.35 8.04
N ASN A 10 5.90 26.81 8.75
CA ASN A 10 7.12 26.29 8.12
C ASN A 10 6.79 25.05 7.27
N PRO A 11 7.43 24.88 6.09
CA PRO A 11 7.24 23.69 5.29
C PRO A 11 7.73 22.44 6.03
N VAL A 12 7.06 21.32 5.80
CA VAL A 12 7.41 20.02 6.39
C VAL A 12 8.09 19.13 5.36
N ASP A 13 8.85 18.15 5.83
CA ASP A 13 9.54 17.18 4.96
C ASP A 13 8.64 15.99 4.59
N MET A 14 7.59 15.73 5.37
CA MET A 14 6.70 14.60 5.18
C MET A 14 5.27 14.94 5.58
N LEU A 15 4.30 14.49 4.78
CA LEU A 15 2.86 14.56 5.03
C LEU A 15 2.34 13.17 5.40
N VAL A 16 1.67 13.07 6.55
CA VAL A 16 1.14 11.82 7.11
C VAL A 16 -0.32 12.03 7.51
N GLY A 17 -1.15 11.07 7.23
CA GLY A 17 -2.55 11.02 7.66
C GLY A 17 -3.52 10.62 6.54
N PRO A 18 -4.69 10.11 6.94
CA PRO A 18 -5.79 9.82 6.02
C PRO A 18 -6.41 11.13 5.49
N GLY A 19 -7.26 11.01 4.50
CA GLY A 19 -7.98 12.13 3.96
C GLY A 19 -8.91 11.73 2.82
N ASN A 20 -9.67 12.70 2.35
CA ASN A 20 -10.55 12.53 1.20
C ASN A 20 -9.78 12.61 -0.13
N ALA A 21 -10.51 12.54 -1.25
CA ALA A 21 -9.94 12.61 -2.60
C ALA A 21 -9.07 13.86 -2.85
N PHE A 22 -9.41 15.01 -2.23
CA PHE A 22 -8.60 16.24 -2.36
C PHE A 22 -7.26 16.14 -1.64
N VAL A 23 -7.23 15.50 -0.46
CA VAL A 23 -5.98 15.25 0.27
C VAL A 23 -5.12 14.24 -0.50
N ALA A 24 -5.70 13.18 -1.03
CA ALA A 24 -5.01 12.20 -1.85
C ALA A 24 -4.38 12.85 -3.09
N GLU A 25 -5.13 13.72 -3.79
CA GLU A 25 -4.63 14.44 -4.95
C GLU A 25 -3.52 15.46 -4.58
N ALA A 26 -3.67 16.16 -3.47
CA ALA A 26 -2.61 17.05 -2.98
C ALA A 26 -1.32 16.28 -2.66
N LYS A 27 -1.42 15.12 -2.01
CA LYS A 27 -0.27 14.24 -1.77
C LYS A 27 0.37 13.78 -3.09
N ARG A 28 -0.44 13.42 -4.08
CA ARG A 28 0.03 13.00 -5.40
C ARG A 28 0.84 14.08 -6.11
N GLN A 29 0.36 15.33 -6.08
CA GLN A 29 1.05 16.46 -6.71
C GLN A 29 2.33 16.88 -5.98
N LEU A 30 2.37 16.71 -4.67
CA LEU A 30 3.48 17.18 -3.83
C LEU A 30 4.53 16.10 -3.56
N PHE A 31 4.23 14.84 -3.83
CA PHE A 31 5.18 13.74 -3.68
C PHE A 31 6.44 13.96 -4.52
N GLY A 32 7.58 13.77 -3.89
CA GLY A 32 8.89 14.09 -4.47
C GLY A 32 9.46 15.42 -3.96
N ARG A 33 8.61 16.45 -3.77
CA ARG A 33 9.00 17.66 -3.02
C ARG A 33 8.96 17.41 -1.51
N VAL A 34 7.93 16.71 -1.04
CA VAL A 34 7.80 16.22 0.34
C VAL A 34 7.58 14.72 0.32
N GLY A 35 7.94 14.03 1.37
CA GLY A 35 7.57 12.64 1.59
C GLY A 35 6.07 12.51 1.87
N ILE A 36 5.51 11.35 1.57
CA ILE A 36 4.15 10.98 1.98
C ILE A 36 4.14 9.60 2.62
N ASP A 37 3.18 9.35 3.47
CA ASP A 37 2.93 8.02 4.04
C ASP A 37 2.47 7.04 2.95
N LEU A 38 1.35 7.36 2.29
CA LEU A 38 0.73 6.57 1.22
C LEU A 38 -0.35 7.41 0.51
N PHE A 39 -0.86 6.88 -0.59
CA PHE A 39 -2.07 7.39 -1.23
C PHE A 39 -3.29 6.67 -0.65
N ALA A 40 -4.09 7.37 0.17
CA ALA A 40 -5.37 6.92 0.67
C ALA A 40 -6.48 7.66 -0.09
N GLY A 41 -7.28 6.92 -0.84
CA GLY A 41 -8.46 7.41 -1.55
C GLY A 41 -9.77 7.11 -0.81
N PRO A 42 -10.88 6.94 -1.54
CA PRO A 42 -12.14 6.46 -0.96
C PRO A 42 -11.94 5.12 -0.27
N THR A 43 -12.62 4.92 0.87
CA THR A 43 -12.59 3.67 1.62
C THR A 43 -13.08 2.51 0.76
N GLU A 44 -12.39 1.39 0.82
CA GLU A 44 -12.69 0.15 0.11
C GLU A 44 -12.84 -0.98 1.11
N THR A 45 -13.85 -1.83 0.96
CA THR A 45 -14.00 -3.02 1.80
C THR A 45 -14.28 -4.27 0.99
N MET A 46 -13.80 -5.39 1.49
CA MET A 46 -14.10 -6.71 0.99
C MET A 46 -14.44 -7.62 2.15
N VAL A 47 -15.52 -8.36 2.00
CA VAL A 47 -15.90 -9.47 2.88
C VAL A 47 -15.67 -10.78 2.10
N ILE A 48 -14.86 -11.66 2.66
CA ILE A 48 -14.67 -13.03 2.17
C ILE A 48 -15.42 -13.93 3.13
N ALA A 49 -16.45 -14.61 2.68
CA ALA A 49 -17.34 -15.39 3.55
C ALA A 49 -17.79 -16.70 2.92
N ASP A 50 -18.06 -17.69 3.74
CA ASP A 50 -18.69 -18.95 3.38
C ASP A 50 -19.99 -19.20 4.19
N GLU A 51 -20.57 -20.37 4.12
CA GLU A 51 -21.83 -20.73 4.80
C GLU A 51 -21.74 -20.79 6.34
N THR A 52 -20.56 -20.56 6.92
CA THR A 52 -20.38 -20.58 8.38
C THR A 52 -20.84 -19.28 9.05
N VAL A 53 -21.15 -18.25 8.27
CA VAL A 53 -21.71 -16.98 8.74
C VAL A 53 -23.05 -16.68 8.04
N ASP A 54 -23.84 -15.81 8.65
CA ASP A 54 -25.12 -15.40 8.11
C ASP A 54 -25.03 -14.14 7.23
N ALA A 55 -26.04 -13.97 6.41
CA ALA A 55 -26.13 -12.89 5.45
C ALA A 55 -26.30 -11.50 6.13
N GLU A 56 -26.96 -11.42 7.29
CA GLU A 56 -27.11 -10.15 8.02
C GLU A 56 -25.76 -9.59 8.46
N LEU A 57 -24.85 -10.47 8.91
CA LEU A 57 -23.50 -10.07 9.28
C LEU A 57 -22.73 -9.53 8.09
N CYS A 58 -22.74 -10.25 6.96
CA CYS A 58 -22.08 -9.80 5.73
C CYS A 58 -22.63 -8.45 5.24
N ALA A 59 -23.95 -8.32 5.15
CA ALA A 59 -24.62 -7.09 4.71
C ALA A 59 -24.32 -5.90 5.63
N THR A 60 -24.31 -6.12 6.95
CA THR A 60 -24.01 -5.08 7.93
C THR A 60 -22.58 -4.57 7.78
N ASP A 61 -21.61 -5.47 7.61
CA ASP A 61 -20.20 -5.08 7.48
C ASP A 61 -19.92 -4.38 6.14
N LEU A 62 -20.57 -4.80 5.06
CA LEU A 62 -20.48 -4.13 3.75
C LEU A 62 -21.07 -2.72 3.80
N LEU A 63 -22.29 -2.57 4.29
CA LEU A 63 -22.96 -1.27 4.34
C LEU A 63 -22.33 -0.32 5.37
N GLY A 64 -21.80 -0.84 6.49
CA GLY A 64 -21.08 -0.06 7.48
C GLY A 64 -19.79 0.57 6.94
N GLN A 65 -19.25 0.06 5.85
CA GLN A 65 -18.13 0.67 5.15
C GLN A 65 -18.57 1.51 3.95
N ALA A 66 -19.64 1.11 3.26
CA ALA A 66 -20.21 1.87 2.14
C ALA A 66 -20.70 3.28 2.56
N GLU A 67 -21.06 3.49 3.85
CA GLU A 67 -21.47 4.78 4.39
C GLU A 67 -20.36 5.86 4.41
N HIS A 68 -19.10 5.49 4.21
CA HIS A 68 -17.97 6.44 4.20
C HIS A 68 -18.03 7.45 3.04
N GLY A 69 -18.74 7.14 1.97
CA GLY A 69 -18.91 8.05 0.83
C GLY A 69 -19.59 7.39 -0.36
N TYR A 70 -20.13 8.20 -1.23
CA TYR A 70 -20.86 7.74 -2.44
C TYR A 70 -20.04 6.89 -3.42
N ASN A 71 -18.74 6.80 -3.24
CA ASN A 71 -17.81 6.08 -4.10
C ASN A 71 -16.91 5.10 -3.31
N SER A 72 -17.43 4.50 -2.28
CA SER A 72 -16.76 3.53 -1.40
C SER A 72 -17.09 2.10 -1.81
N PRO A 73 -16.23 1.40 -2.57
CA PRO A 73 -16.52 0.04 -3.03
C PRO A 73 -16.68 -0.92 -1.86
N ALA A 74 -17.70 -1.79 -1.95
CA ALA A 74 -17.96 -2.84 -0.99
C ALA A 74 -18.21 -4.16 -1.75
N VAL A 75 -17.36 -5.16 -1.52
CA VAL A 75 -17.34 -6.39 -2.29
C VAL A 75 -17.53 -7.60 -1.38
N LEU A 76 -18.49 -8.45 -1.68
CA LEU A 76 -18.60 -9.80 -1.12
C LEU A 76 -17.92 -10.79 -2.06
N VAL A 77 -17.01 -11.61 -1.54
CA VAL A 77 -16.45 -12.78 -2.23
C VAL A 77 -16.85 -14.02 -1.46
N THR A 78 -17.59 -14.93 -2.10
CA THR A 78 -18.13 -16.12 -1.43
C THR A 78 -18.11 -17.35 -2.34
N ASN A 79 -18.04 -18.53 -1.74
CA ASN A 79 -18.26 -19.80 -2.45
C ASN A 79 -19.67 -20.36 -2.26
N SER A 80 -20.59 -19.57 -1.69
CA SER A 80 -21.98 -19.97 -1.48
C SER A 80 -22.92 -19.08 -2.26
N GLN A 81 -23.55 -19.63 -3.28
CA GLN A 81 -24.63 -18.97 -4.03
C GLN A 81 -25.78 -18.54 -3.10
N LYS A 82 -26.11 -19.41 -2.13
CA LYS A 82 -27.14 -19.11 -1.13
C LYS A 82 -26.79 -17.89 -0.30
N LEU A 83 -25.56 -17.81 0.25
CA LEU A 83 -25.11 -16.66 1.02
C LEU A 83 -25.12 -15.38 0.18
N ALA A 84 -24.71 -15.46 -1.09
CA ALA A 84 -24.74 -14.33 -2.00
C ALA A 84 -26.16 -13.76 -2.19
N GLU A 85 -27.13 -14.63 -2.45
CA GLU A 85 -28.53 -14.23 -2.64
C GLU A 85 -29.16 -13.68 -1.34
N GLU A 86 -28.93 -14.35 -0.21
CA GLU A 86 -29.42 -13.92 1.09
C GLU A 86 -28.78 -12.57 1.53
N THR A 87 -27.50 -12.36 1.24
CA THR A 87 -26.82 -11.09 1.55
C THR A 87 -27.43 -9.93 0.77
N GLN A 88 -27.78 -10.12 -0.51
CA GLN A 88 -28.48 -9.07 -1.27
C GLN A 88 -29.83 -8.73 -0.65
N VAL A 89 -30.60 -9.74 -0.20
CA VAL A 89 -31.87 -9.51 0.48
C VAL A 89 -31.68 -8.73 1.80
N GLU A 90 -30.65 -9.08 2.57
CA GLU A 90 -30.33 -8.38 3.81
C GLU A 90 -29.84 -6.94 3.58
N ILE A 91 -29.07 -6.68 2.52
CA ILE A 91 -28.68 -5.32 2.13
C ILE A 91 -29.91 -4.48 1.86
N ASP A 92 -30.86 -4.99 1.03
CA ASP A 92 -32.09 -4.27 0.71
C ASP A 92 -32.91 -3.98 1.99
N ARG A 93 -33.00 -4.95 2.90
CA ARG A 93 -33.66 -4.80 4.21
C ARG A 93 -32.99 -3.73 5.08
N ILE A 94 -31.65 -3.81 5.24
CA ILE A 94 -30.89 -2.91 6.11
C ILE A 94 -30.97 -1.48 5.59
N LEU A 95 -30.91 -1.26 4.28
CA LEU A 95 -31.08 0.06 3.69
C LEU A 95 -32.44 0.72 4.00
N THR A 96 -33.46 -0.03 4.39
CA THR A 96 -34.74 0.57 4.83
C THR A 96 -34.69 1.14 6.24
N ILE A 97 -33.71 0.75 7.06
CA ILE A 97 -33.61 1.11 8.48
C ILE A 97 -32.32 1.84 8.84
N LEU A 98 -31.30 1.79 7.98
CA LEU A 98 -30.01 2.41 8.21
C LEU A 98 -30.12 3.95 8.11
N PRO A 99 -29.76 4.72 9.14
CA PRO A 99 -29.84 6.19 9.08
C PRO A 99 -28.98 6.83 7.97
N THR A 100 -27.92 6.14 7.54
CA THR A 100 -26.97 6.58 6.50
C THR A 100 -27.28 5.95 5.13
N ALA A 101 -28.48 5.41 4.94
CA ALA A 101 -28.88 4.71 3.70
C ALA A 101 -28.73 5.58 2.44
N ASP A 102 -28.95 6.91 2.54
CA ASP A 102 -28.77 7.83 1.42
C ASP A 102 -27.34 7.82 0.84
N THR A 103 -26.34 7.56 1.70
CA THR A 103 -24.94 7.44 1.26
C THR A 103 -24.59 5.99 0.94
N ALA A 104 -24.87 5.07 1.88
CA ALA A 104 -24.51 3.67 1.73
C ALA A 104 -25.23 3.01 0.54
N GLY A 105 -26.50 3.36 0.32
CA GLY A 105 -27.30 2.83 -0.79
C GLY A 105 -26.78 3.25 -2.16
N VAL A 106 -26.44 4.53 -2.33
CA VAL A 106 -25.82 5.01 -3.59
C VAL A 106 -24.46 4.35 -3.82
N SER A 107 -23.66 4.24 -2.76
CA SER A 107 -22.35 3.57 -2.88
C SER A 107 -22.50 2.09 -3.25
N TRP A 108 -23.47 1.39 -2.65
CA TRP A 108 -23.75 0.00 -2.99
C TRP A 108 -24.29 -0.17 -4.40
N GLU A 109 -25.21 0.69 -4.85
CA GLU A 109 -25.77 0.65 -6.21
C GLU A 109 -24.72 0.84 -7.30
N GLU A 110 -23.77 1.76 -7.08
CA GLU A 110 -22.74 2.15 -8.06
C GLU A 110 -21.45 1.31 -7.97
N TYR A 111 -21.08 0.84 -6.77
CA TYR A 111 -19.78 0.22 -6.48
C TYR A 111 -19.86 -1.05 -5.62
N GLY A 112 -21.06 -1.51 -5.31
CA GLY A 112 -21.28 -2.79 -4.64
C GLY A 112 -21.10 -3.97 -5.61
N GLU A 113 -20.48 -5.05 -5.15
CA GLU A 113 -20.26 -6.23 -5.98
C GLU A 113 -20.36 -7.50 -5.14
N ILE A 114 -20.99 -8.54 -5.69
CA ILE A 114 -21.02 -9.90 -5.13
C ILE A 114 -20.39 -10.85 -6.13
N VAL A 115 -19.28 -11.48 -5.75
CA VAL A 115 -18.54 -12.43 -6.55
C VAL A 115 -18.72 -13.83 -5.98
N VAL A 116 -19.31 -14.72 -6.74
CA VAL A 116 -19.45 -16.14 -6.37
C VAL A 116 -18.36 -16.95 -7.05
N CYS A 117 -17.61 -17.68 -6.26
CA CYS A 117 -16.48 -18.51 -6.67
C CYS A 117 -16.81 -19.99 -6.45
N ASP A 118 -16.18 -20.89 -7.18
CA ASP A 118 -16.35 -22.32 -6.99
C ASP A 118 -15.49 -22.88 -5.83
N THR A 119 -14.35 -22.23 -5.53
CA THR A 119 -13.35 -22.72 -4.58
C THR A 119 -12.74 -21.62 -3.73
N TYR A 120 -12.14 -21.99 -2.59
CA TYR A 120 -11.35 -21.05 -1.76
C TYR A 120 -10.12 -20.51 -2.50
N ASP A 121 -9.48 -21.29 -3.35
CA ASP A 121 -8.35 -20.83 -4.16
C ASP A 121 -8.78 -19.73 -5.14
N GLU A 122 -9.95 -19.85 -5.74
CA GLU A 122 -10.53 -18.82 -6.60
C GLU A 122 -10.92 -17.57 -5.80
N MET A 123 -11.54 -17.72 -4.62
CA MET A 123 -11.82 -16.62 -3.71
C MET A 123 -10.53 -15.85 -3.35
N LEU A 124 -9.44 -16.58 -3.06
CA LEU A 124 -8.13 -16.02 -2.76
C LEU A 124 -7.55 -15.25 -3.96
N GLU A 125 -7.66 -15.81 -5.16
CA GLU A 125 -7.18 -15.16 -6.39
C GLU A 125 -7.94 -13.85 -6.65
N VAL A 126 -9.27 -13.88 -6.58
CA VAL A 126 -10.14 -12.70 -6.70
C VAL A 126 -9.76 -11.65 -5.67
N ALA A 127 -9.63 -12.03 -4.39
CA ALA A 127 -9.28 -11.13 -3.31
C ALA A 127 -7.92 -10.45 -3.51
N ASN A 128 -6.88 -11.21 -3.87
CA ASN A 128 -5.56 -10.65 -4.17
C ASN A 128 -5.55 -9.75 -5.41
N ASN A 129 -6.41 -10.02 -6.40
CA ASN A 129 -6.54 -9.20 -7.61
C ASN A 129 -7.25 -7.87 -7.34
N ILE A 130 -8.27 -7.87 -6.49
CA ILE A 130 -8.96 -6.64 -6.03
C ILE A 130 -8.02 -5.84 -5.14
N ALA A 131 -7.31 -6.48 -4.20
CA ALA A 131 -6.34 -5.87 -3.29
C ALA A 131 -6.96 -4.71 -2.47
N SER A 132 -8.12 -4.96 -1.85
CA SER A 132 -8.90 -3.99 -1.10
C SER A 132 -8.16 -3.42 0.11
N GLU A 133 -8.53 -2.22 0.51
CA GLU A 133 -8.05 -1.55 1.74
C GLU A 133 -8.35 -2.38 2.99
N HIS A 134 -9.60 -2.73 3.18
CA HIS A 134 -10.07 -3.57 4.29
C HIS A 134 -10.51 -4.92 3.75
N VAL A 135 -10.00 -6.00 4.31
CA VAL A 135 -10.42 -7.36 3.96
C VAL A 135 -10.84 -8.09 5.22
N GLN A 136 -12.10 -8.42 5.32
CA GLN A 136 -12.64 -9.23 6.40
C GLN A 136 -12.85 -10.66 5.91
N VAL A 137 -12.27 -11.63 6.61
CA VAL A 137 -12.39 -13.06 6.30
C VAL A 137 -13.25 -13.71 7.38
N MET A 138 -14.36 -14.30 6.97
CA MET A 138 -15.33 -14.98 7.82
C MET A 138 -15.65 -16.35 7.24
N THR A 139 -14.71 -17.27 7.33
CA THR A 139 -14.78 -18.60 6.76
C THR A 139 -14.39 -19.66 7.79
N ASP A 140 -14.57 -20.94 7.46
CA ASP A 140 -14.00 -22.04 8.25
C ASP A 140 -12.48 -22.17 8.09
N ARG A 141 -11.85 -21.30 7.28
CA ARG A 141 -10.42 -21.32 6.91
C ARG A 141 -9.71 -19.98 7.07
N ASP A 142 -10.07 -19.21 8.08
CA ASP A 142 -9.49 -17.87 8.31
C ASP A 142 -7.95 -17.88 8.37
N ASP A 143 -7.35 -18.85 9.07
CA ASP A 143 -5.89 -18.97 9.17
C ASP A 143 -5.24 -19.34 7.82
N TRP A 144 -5.94 -20.07 6.97
CA TRP A 144 -5.46 -20.38 5.61
C TRP A 144 -5.42 -19.12 4.74
N PHE A 145 -6.43 -18.25 4.85
CA PHE A 145 -6.41 -16.96 4.17
C PHE A 145 -5.30 -16.07 4.70
N LEU A 146 -5.08 -16.03 6.02
CA LEU A 146 -3.96 -15.29 6.63
C LEU A 146 -2.61 -15.71 6.04
N ASP A 147 -2.40 -17.02 5.86
CA ASP A 147 -1.14 -17.57 5.32
C ASP A 147 -0.96 -17.29 3.82
N LYS A 148 -2.05 -17.16 3.07
CA LYS A 148 -2.02 -17.11 1.60
C LYS A 148 -2.24 -15.72 1.01
N MET A 149 -3.01 -14.87 1.67
CA MET A 149 -3.25 -13.51 1.18
C MET A 149 -2.00 -12.65 1.30
N HIS A 150 -1.80 -11.82 0.30
CA HIS A 150 -0.64 -10.92 0.24
C HIS A 150 -0.95 -9.51 -0.28
N SER A 151 -2.19 -9.26 -0.71
CA SER A 151 -2.59 -8.00 -1.32
C SER A 151 -3.79 -7.39 -0.58
N TYR A 152 -3.54 -6.69 0.51
CA TYR A 152 -4.55 -6.02 1.33
C TYR A 152 -3.94 -4.86 2.14
N GLY A 153 -4.77 -3.95 2.60
CA GLY A 153 -4.34 -2.92 3.56
C GLY A 153 -4.35 -3.47 5.00
N ALA A 154 -5.49 -3.95 5.46
CA ALA A 154 -5.64 -4.63 6.74
C ALA A 154 -6.52 -5.87 6.58
N LEU A 155 -6.19 -6.92 7.35
CA LEU A 155 -6.91 -8.20 7.37
C LEU A 155 -7.60 -8.36 8.72
N PHE A 156 -8.91 -8.66 8.69
CA PHE A 156 -9.76 -8.89 9.85
C PHE A 156 -10.24 -10.33 9.83
N LEU A 157 -9.94 -11.11 10.86
CA LEU A 157 -10.15 -12.54 10.86
C LEU A 157 -11.28 -12.95 11.80
N GLY A 158 -12.19 -13.70 11.26
CA GLY A 158 -13.32 -14.28 11.96
C GLY A 158 -14.50 -13.32 12.18
N PRO A 159 -15.69 -13.90 12.44
CA PRO A 159 -16.94 -13.13 12.55
C PRO A 159 -17.05 -12.26 13.81
N ARG A 160 -16.11 -12.37 14.74
CA ARG A 160 -16.03 -11.53 15.96
C ARG A 160 -15.17 -10.29 15.76
N THR A 161 -14.48 -10.19 14.64
CA THR A 161 -13.60 -9.08 14.27
C THR A 161 -14.26 -8.30 13.14
N ASN A 162 -14.22 -6.99 13.18
CA ASN A 162 -14.69 -6.16 12.08
C ASN A 162 -13.84 -4.91 11.92
N VAL A 163 -14.05 -4.19 10.83
CA VAL A 163 -13.30 -2.98 10.49
C VAL A 163 -13.46 -1.90 11.56
N SER A 164 -14.68 -1.67 12.04
CA SER A 164 -14.97 -0.64 13.07
C SER A 164 -14.18 -0.88 14.35
N ASN A 165 -14.02 -2.13 14.78
CA ASN A 165 -13.20 -2.47 15.94
C ASN A 165 -11.72 -2.13 15.71
N GLY A 166 -11.20 -2.41 14.53
CA GLY A 166 -9.83 -2.06 14.12
C GLY A 166 -9.60 -0.56 14.13
N ASP A 167 -10.52 0.18 13.53
CA ASP A 167 -10.43 1.64 13.40
C ASP A 167 -10.53 2.39 14.72
N LYS A 168 -11.26 1.86 15.69
CA LYS A 168 -11.64 2.61 16.88
C LYS A 168 -10.95 2.15 18.16
N VAL A 169 -10.76 0.82 18.36
CA VAL A 169 -10.43 0.31 19.71
C VAL A 169 -9.32 -0.76 19.77
N ILE A 170 -9.07 -1.53 18.72
CA ILE A 170 -8.05 -2.61 18.73
C ILE A 170 -6.62 -2.03 18.76
N GLY A 171 -6.40 -0.87 18.14
CA GLY A 171 -5.14 -0.15 18.19
C GLY A 171 -4.16 -0.44 17.06
N THR A 172 -4.57 -1.20 16.04
CA THR A 172 -3.80 -1.35 14.80
C THR A 172 -3.84 -0.06 13.98
N ASN A 173 -2.88 0.11 13.05
CA ASN A 173 -2.93 1.21 12.11
C ASN A 173 -4.17 1.11 11.21
N HIS A 174 -4.91 2.23 11.08
CA HIS A 174 -6.07 2.35 10.19
C HIS A 174 -5.84 3.33 9.02
N THR A 175 -4.62 3.82 8.82
CA THR A 175 -4.25 4.62 7.64
C THR A 175 -3.73 3.67 6.56
N LEU A 176 -4.64 3.18 5.74
CA LEU A 176 -4.45 2.03 4.88
C LEU A 176 -4.40 2.42 3.39
N PRO A 177 -3.81 1.58 2.54
CA PRO A 177 -3.71 1.82 1.12
C PRO A 177 -5.02 1.49 0.39
N THR A 178 -5.41 2.34 -0.56
CA THR A 178 -6.54 2.12 -1.46
C THR A 178 -6.07 1.93 -2.90
N LYS A 179 -6.99 1.71 -3.82
CA LYS A 179 -6.73 1.62 -5.27
C LYS A 179 -5.60 0.64 -5.62
N LYS A 180 -5.72 -0.55 -5.06
CA LYS A 180 -4.77 -1.66 -5.28
C LYS A 180 -3.36 -1.44 -4.71
N ALA A 181 -3.12 -0.38 -3.94
CA ALA A 181 -1.83 -0.17 -3.31
C ALA A 181 -1.52 -1.21 -2.22
N GLY A 182 -2.52 -1.97 -1.75
CA GLY A 182 -2.34 -3.16 -0.90
C GLY A 182 -1.40 -4.22 -1.48
N ARG A 183 -1.07 -4.14 -2.78
CA ARG A 183 -0.09 -5.03 -3.45
C ARG A 183 1.36 -4.76 -3.06
N TYR A 184 1.69 -3.57 -2.53
CA TYR A 184 3.07 -3.21 -2.20
C TYR A 184 3.23 -2.49 -0.86
N THR A 185 2.15 -2.17 -0.17
CA THR A 185 2.21 -1.51 1.15
C THR A 185 1.00 -1.87 2.00
N GLY A 186 1.20 -2.05 3.30
CA GLY A 186 0.11 -2.18 4.28
C GLY A 186 -0.28 -0.85 4.93
N GLY A 187 0.18 0.28 4.38
CA GLY A 187 -0.15 1.61 4.88
C GLY A 187 0.88 2.22 5.81
N LEU A 188 0.41 3.02 6.76
CA LEU A 188 1.26 3.72 7.71
C LEU A 188 1.87 2.76 8.76
N TRP A 189 3.16 2.87 8.97
CA TRP A 189 3.90 2.12 9.98
C TRP A 189 5.15 2.91 10.42
N VAL A 190 5.80 2.48 11.48
CA VAL A 190 6.96 3.19 12.05
C VAL A 190 8.09 3.41 11.05
N GLY A 191 8.28 2.49 10.11
CA GLY A 191 9.31 2.61 9.07
C GLY A 191 9.10 3.78 8.09
N LYS A 192 7.88 4.35 8.00
CA LYS A 192 7.64 5.56 7.21
C LYS A 192 8.36 6.80 7.77
N PHE A 193 8.65 6.78 9.06
CA PHE A 193 9.39 7.85 9.76
C PHE A 193 10.90 7.60 9.81
N LEU A 194 11.35 6.44 9.33
CA LEU A 194 12.77 6.09 9.27
C LEU A 194 13.35 6.49 7.92
N LYS A 195 14.50 7.17 7.99
CA LYS A 195 15.26 7.55 6.81
C LYS A 195 16.53 6.71 6.74
N THR A 196 16.68 5.96 5.65
CA THR A 196 17.88 5.15 5.43
C THR A 196 18.90 5.91 4.61
N HIS A 197 20.17 5.80 5.01
CA HIS A 197 21.30 6.39 4.31
C HIS A 197 22.37 5.35 4.07
N SER A 198 23.09 5.46 2.97
CA SER A 198 24.33 4.73 2.75
C SER A 198 25.54 5.63 3.01
N TYR A 199 26.63 5.06 3.52
CA TYR A 199 27.95 5.69 3.56
C TYR A 199 28.98 4.72 3.01
N GLN A 200 30.06 5.27 2.46
CA GLN A 200 31.15 4.48 1.88
C GLN A 200 32.48 5.05 2.37
N LYS A 201 33.42 4.17 2.74
CA LYS A 201 34.75 4.54 3.15
C LYS A 201 35.75 3.49 2.67
N ILE A 202 36.73 3.88 1.85
CA ILE A 202 37.88 3.06 1.49
C ILE A 202 38.97 3.40 2.51
N THR A 203 39.53 2.39 3.17
CA THR A 203 40.41 2.56 4.33
C THR A 203 41.89 2.31 4.05
N THR A 204 42.24 1.72 2.90
CA THR A 204 43.63 1.47 2.52
C THR A 204 43.95 1.93 1.12
N ASP A 205 45.21 2.25 0.83
CA ASP A 205 45.69 2.65 -0.49
C ASP A 205 45.54 1.52 -1.51
N GLU A 206 45.81 0.26 -1.10
CA GLU A 206 45.68 -0.91 -1.97
C GLU A 206 44.22 -1.09 -2.41
N ALA A 207 43.27 -0.92 -1.49
CA ALA A 207 41.85 -0.99 -1.82
C ALA A 207 41.42 0.15 -2.73
N ALA A 208 41.92 1.38 -2.50
CA ALA A 208 41.64 2.53 -3.35
C ALA A 208 42.15 2.31 -4.79
N VAL A 209 43.32 1.76 -4.95
CA VAL A 209 43.93 1.42 -6.26
C VAL A 209 43.10 0.32 -6.94
N LYS A 210 42.85 -0.77 -6.25
CA LYS A 210 42.09 -1.91 -6.78
C LYS A 210 40.70 -1.49 -7.27
N ILE A 211 39.94 -0.79 -6.43
CA ILE A 211 38.61 -0.32 -6.78
C ILE A 211 38.67 0.73 -7.89
N GLY A 212 39.68 1.61 -7.84
CA GLY A 212 39.90 2.66 -8.82
C GLY A 212 40.12 2.12 -10.23
N ARG A 213 40.88 1.03 -10.40
CA ARG A 213 41.09 0.38 -11.70
C ARG A 213 39.77 -0.13 -12.29
N TYR A 214 38.96 -0.85 -11.53
CA TYR A 214 37.68 -1.35 -12.01
C TYR A 214 36.70 -0.20 -12.30
N CYS A 215 36.63 0.79 -11.43
CA CYS A 215 35.78 1.97 -11.60
C CYS A 215 36.17 2.74 -12.89
N SER A 216 37.47 2.97 -13.10
CA SER A 216 37.98 3.66 -14.30
C SER A 216 37.54 2.95 -15.58
N ARG A 217 37.74 1.63 -15.65
CA ARG A 217 37.34 0.82 -16.82
C ARG A 217 35.87 0.90 -17.11
N LEU A 218 35.04 0.74 -16.07
CA LEU A 218 33.58 0.82 -16.20
C LEU A 218 33.13 2.21 -16.68
N CYS A 219 33.68 3.27 -16.10
CA CYS A 219 33.35 4.64 -16.49
C CYS A 219 33.76 4.95 -17.95
N ILE A 220 34.91 4.43 -18.43
CA ILE A 220 35.30 4.60 -19.84
C ILE A 220 34.32 3.85 -20.76
N LEU A 221 33.90 2.62 -20.39
CA LEU A 221 32.90 1.87 -21.16
C LEU A 221 31.56 2.61 -21.26
N GLU A 222 31.18 3.30 -20.20
CA GLU A 222 29.96 4.14 -20.12
C GLU A 222 30.15 5.54 -20.73
N SER A 223 31.34 5.87 -21.23
CA SER A 223 31.70 7.19 -21.76
C SER A 223 31.73 8.31 -20.73
N PHE A 224 31.81 7.98 -19.44
CA PHE A 224 31.91 8.94 -18.32
C PHE A 224 33.38 9.26 -18.00
N VAL A 225 34.07 9.98 -18.88
CA VAL A 225 35.50 10.27 -18.76
C VAL A 225 35.81 11.04 -17.45
N GLY A 226 34.99 11.98 -17.04
CA GLY A 226 35.16 12.71 -15.78
C GLY A 226 35.07 11.80 -14.55
N HIS A 227 34.18 10.83 -14.55
CA HIS A 227 34.07 9.80 -13.48
C HIS A 227 35.30 8.87 -13.51
N ALA A 228 35.75 8.48 -14.70
CA ALA A 228 37.00 7.73 -14.83
C ALA A 228 38.21 8.46 -14.22
N GLU A 229 38.28 9.78 -14.42
CA GLU A 229 39.37 10.59 -13.85
C GLU A 229 39.28 10.71 -12.31
N GLN A 230 38.08 10.66 -11.73
CA GLN A 230 37.97 10.55 -10.27
C GLN A 230 38.60 9.27 -9.71
N ALA A 231 38.50 8.17 -10.45
CA ALA A 231 39.15 6.91 -10.11
C ALA A 231 40.67 6.97 -10.45
N ASN A 232 41.03 7.44 -11.64
CA ASN A 232 42.39 7.50 -12.13
C ASN A 232 43.32 8.32 -11.23
N ILE A 233 42.86 9.47 -10.72
CA ILE A 233 43.67 10.29 -9.80
C ILE A 233 44.03 9.53 -8.53
N ARG A 234 43.14 8.63 -8.05
CA ARG A 234 43.41 7.80 -6.87
C ARG A 234 44.39 6.67 -7.20
N VAL A 235 44.28 6.05 -8.38
CA VAL A 235 45.23 5.04 -8.88
C VAL A 235 46.64 5.66 -9.03
N ARG A 236 46.74 6.84 -9.62
CA ARG A 236 48.01 7.57 -9.72
C ARG A 236 48.58 7.93 -8.33
N ARG A 237 47.74 8.49 -7.44
CA ARG A 237 48.19 9.02 -6.16
C ARG A 237 48.59 7.95 -5.16
N TYR A 238 47.78 6.92 -5.03
CA TYR A 238 47.93 5.87 -4.01
C TYR A 238 48.65 4.61 -4.54
N GLY A 239 48.64 4.39 -5.85
CA GLY A 239 49.32 3.28 -6.50
C GLY A 239 50.62 3.64 -7.19
N GLY A 240 50.92 4.92 -7.41
CA GLY A 240 52.07 5.36 -8.17
C GLY A 240 52.02 4.98 -9.65
N GLU A 241 50.84 4.66 -10.18
CA GLU A 241 50.67 4.19 -11.55
C GLU A 241 50.55 5.37 -12.51
N ASP A 242 51.15 5.23 -13.68
CA ASP A 242 50.98 6.19 -14.79
C ASP A 242 49.72 5.83 -15.59
N VAL A 243 48.64 6.53 -15.31
CA VAL A 243 47.36 6.40 -16.03
C VAL A 243 47.14 7.67 -16.84
N PRO A 244 47.22 7.58 -18.20
CA PRO A 244 47.00 8.75 -19.04
C PRO A 244 45.60 9.35 -18.85
N TYR A 245 45.52 10.68 -18.93
CA TYR A 245 44.23 11.37 -18.75
C TYR A 245 43.21 10.92 -19.81
N GLY A 246 42.00 10.62 -19.37
CA GLY A 246 40.91 10.15 -20.24
C GLY A 246 41.01 8.70 -20.70
N LYS A 247 41.96 7.94 -20.16
CA LYS A 247 42.13 6.50 -20.46
C LYS A 247 41.75 5.67 -19.22
N ALA A 248 41.40 4.41 -19.47
CA ALA A 248 41.14 3.46 -18.40
C ALA A 248 42.45 3.07 -17.68
N ALA A 249 42.39 2.98 -16.34
CA ALA A 249 43.45 2.33 -15.56
C ALA A 249 43.48 0.83 -15.87
N GLN A 250 44.66 0.24 -15.87
CA GLN A 250 44.87 -1.19 -16.19
C GLN A 250 44.74 -2.09 -14.94
#